data_6b78498ae630ead380ec521f7618f113
#
_entry.id   6b78498ae630ead380ec521f7618f113
#
_cell.length_a   1.000
_cell.length_b   1.000
_cell.length_c   1.000
_cell.angle_alpha   90.00
_cell.angle_beta   90.00
_cell.angle_gamma   90.00
#
_symmetry.space_group_name_H-M   'P 1'
#
loop_
_entity.id
_entity.type
_entity.pdbx_description
1 polymer ?
#
loop_
_entity_poly.entity_id
_entity_poly.type
_entity_poly.pdbx_seq_one_letter_code
_entity_poly.pdbx_strand_id
1 'polypeptide(L)'
;MNAPQRSTPLLQVEAVTLQYRTAKHLVTATYRVSFDVYRADRFVVLGPSGCGKSTLLKAVGGYMAPTEGTMRLKGKPIREPGADRMFVFQEFDQLLPWKTVRQNVIFALESSRKLRGKAAEAQAMRYIEKVNLTKFANAYPHTLSGGMKQRVAIARALAMEPDVLMMDEPFAALDALTRRKMQEELLQLWSETRFTVLFVTHSIPEAVLIGNRILLLSPHPGQVKGELNSDGSDPADPISGRKLSDRIHDMLFADRIEEQEVVPHG
;
A
#
# COMPACT_ATOMS: atom_id res chain seq x y z
N MET A 1 13.53 -21.52 25.61
CA MET A 1 12.46 -20.73 24.99
C MET A 1 12.74 -20.70 23.50
N ASN A 2 12.01 -21.50 22.71
CA ASN A 2 12.15 -21.53 21.26
C ASN A 2 11.66 -20.20 20.68
N ALA A 3 12.53 -19.51 19.94
CA ALA A 3 12.11 -18.38 19.13
C ALA A 3 10.94 -18.82 18.21
N PRO A 4 9.88 -18.02 18.05
CA PRO A 4 8.80 -18.38 17.15
C PRO A 4 9.39 -18.59 15.76
N GLN A 5 9.14 -19.77 15.16
CA GLN A 5 9.52 -20.05 13.78
C GLN A 5 8.88 -18.93 12.91
N ARG A 6 9.70 -18.01 12.42
CA ARG A 6 9.27 -17.00 11.48
C ARG A 6 8.76 -17.72 10.24
N SER A 7 7.50 -17.54 9.93
CA SER A 7 6.91 -18.05 8.69
C SER A 7 7.73 -17.56 7.49
N THR A 8 7.80 -18.34 6.42
CA THR A 8 8.50 -17.95 5.19
C THR A 8 7.89 -16.64 4.65
N PRO A 9 8.72 -15.62 4.35
CA PRO A 9 8.22 -14.37 3.79
C PRO A 9 7.43 -14.59 2.50
N LEU A 10 6.33 -13.86 2.35
CA LEU A 10 5.55 -13.83 1.14
C LEU A 10 6.23 -12.97 0.07
N LEU A 11 6.65 -11.77 0.47
CA LEU A 11 7.43 -10.83 -0.35
C LEU A 11 8.75 -10.55 0.36
N GLN A 12 9.85 -10.63 -0.38
CA GLN A 12 11.19 -10.32 0.07
C GLN A 12 11.77 -9.21 -0.78
N VAL A 13 12.31 -8.19 -0.15
CA VAL A 13 13.02 -7.06 -0.75
C VAL A 13 14.39 -7.01 -0.11
N GLU A 14 15.46 -7.22 -0.89
CA GLU A 14 16.81 -7.39 -0.40
C GLU A 14 17.77 -6.36 -1.04
N ALA A 15 18.27 -5.42 -0.24
CA ALA A 15 19.23 -4.37 -0.62
C ALA A 15 18.86 -3.63 -1.92
N VAL A 16 17.60 -3.31 -2.10
CA VAL A 16 17.08 -2.73 -3.34
C VAL A 16 17.45 -1.25 -3.45
N THR A 17 18.17 -0.92 -4.51
CA THR A 17 18.44 0.44 -4.97
C THR A 17 17.63 0.70 -6.24
N LEU A 18 16.86 1.80 -6.23
CA LEU A 18 16.03 2.24 -7.35
C LEU A 18 16.54 3.57 -7.88
N GLN A 19 16.88 3.58 -9.17
CA GLN A 19 17.32 4.77 -9.88
C GLN A 19 16.50 4.97 -11.14
N TYR A 20 16.22 6.22 -11.47
CA TYR A 20 15.61 6.58 -12.74
C TYR A 20 16.30 7.79 -13.35
N ARG A 21 16.30 7.83 -14.67
CA ARG A 21 16.94 8.91 -15.41
C ARG A 21 15.90 9.98 -15.74
N THR A 22 16.17 11.19 -15.32
CA THR A 22 15.47 12.39 -15.81
C THR A 22 16.23 12.91 -17.03
N ALA A 23 15.68 13.93 -17.72
CA ALA A 23 16.36 14.55 -18.87
C ALA A 23 17.77 15.11 -18.53
N LYS A 24 18.03 15.44 -17.26
CA LYS A 24 19.26 16.10 -16.83
C LYS A 24 20.11 15.30 -15.85
N HIS A 25 19.51 14.42 -15.04
CA HIS A 25 20.19 13.77 -13.92
C HIS A 25 19.75 12.31 -13.72
N LEU A 26 20.65 11.51 -13.13
CA LEU A 26 20.31 10.24 -12.52
C LEU A 26 19.80 10.50 -11.10
N VAL A 27 18.61 10.04 -10.79
CA VAL A 27 17.97 10.21 -9.47
C VAL A 27 17.92 8.87 -8.77
N THR A 28 18.48 8.79 -7.57
CA THR A 28 18.39 7.60 -6.70
C THR A 28 17.16 7.78 -5.81
N ALA A 29 16.06 7.09 -6.10
CA ALA A 29 14.82 7.19 -5.33
C ALA A 29 14.93 6.50 -3.96
N THR A 30 15.48 5.27 -3.94
CA THR A 30 15.74 4.50 -2.72
C THR A 30 17.14 3.90 -2.79
N TYR A 31 17.77 3.71 -1.62
CA TYR A 31 19.10 3.17 -1.52
C TYR A 31 19.16 2.00 -0.54
N ARG A 32 19.49 0.79 -1.05
CA ARG A 32 19.69 -0.46 -0.31
C ARG A 32 18.55 -0.79 0.68
N VAL A 33 17.30 -0.59 0.26
CA VAL A 33 16.13 -0.89 1.09
C VAL A 33 15.93 -2.41 1.19
N SER A 34 15.73 -2.90 2.42
CA SER A 34 15.46 -4.31 2.70
C SER A 34 14.29 -4.45 3.67
N PHE A 35 13.34 -5.34 3.36
CA PHE A 35 12.23 -5.73 4.24
C PHE A 35 11.56 -7.01 3.76
N ASP A 36 10.84 -7.66 4.66
CA ASP A 36 10.03 -8.84 4.39
C ASP A 36 8.55 -8.56 4.72
N VAL A 37 7.64 -9.04 3.88
CA VAL A 37 6.19 -9.00 4.14
C VAL A 37 5.69 -10.43 4.27
N TYR A 38 4.89 -10.70 5.29
CA TYR A 38 4.32 -12.02 5.55
C TYR A 38 2.84 -12.07 5.17
N ARG A 39 2.28 -13.28 5.06
CA ARG A 39 0.85 -13.45 4.77
C ARG A 39 0.00 -12.76 5.83
N ALA A 40 -1.06 -12.11 5.36
CA ALA A 40 -1.99 -11.33 6.17
C ALA A 40 -1.35 -10.11 6.89
N ASP A 41 -0.13 -9.69 6.53
CA ASP A 41 0.42 -8.42 7.00
C ASP A 41 -0.38 -7.24 6.45
N ARG A 42 -0.52 -6.23 7.29
CA ARG A 42 -0.81 -4.85 6.92
C ARG A 42 0.51 -4.07 7.04
N PHE A 43 1.37 -4.29 6.04
CA PHE A 43 2.70 -3.70 6.02
C PHE A 43 2.66 -2.29 5.46
N VAL A 44 3.04 -1.31 6.27
CA VAL A 44 3.03 0.10 5.89
C VAL A 44 4.44 0.61 5.62
N VAL A 45 4.65 1.27 4.50
CA VAL A 45 5.87 2.03 4.20
C VAL A 45 5.56 3.52 4.44
N LEU A 46 6.14 4.07 5.48
CA LEU A 46 5.95 5.45 5.91
C LEU A 46 7.23 6.27 5.68
N GLY A 47 7.08 7.48 5.20
CA GLY A 47 8.18 8.41 5.02
C GLY A 47 7.74 9.73 4.37
N PRO A 48 8.57 10.77 4.35
CA PRO A 48 8.24 12.05 3.79
C PRO A 48 7.94 11.97 2.29
N SER A 49 7.27 13.00 1.76
CA SER A 49 7.01 13.09 0.33
C SER A 49 8.33 13.12 -0.46
N GLY A 50 8.37 12.43 -1.60
CA GLY A 50 9.57 12.37 -2.46
C GLY A 50 10.65 11.37 -2.02
N CYS A 51 10.52 10.66 -0.89
CA CYS A 51 11.54 9.69 -0.45
C CYS A 51 11.57 8.37 -1.22
N GLY A 52 10.77 8.21 -2.29
CA GLY A 52 10.82 7.04 -3.15
C GLY A 52 9.78 5.94 -2.87
N LYS A 53 8.80 6.15 -1.96
CA LYS A 53 7.77 5.14 -1.60
C LYS A 53 7.00 4.61 -2.81
N SER A 54 6.45 5.50 -3.63
CA SER A 54 5.70 5.13 -4.84
C SER A 54 6.59 4.44 -5.87
N THR A 55 7.87 4.83 -5.95
CA THR A 55 8.86 4.17 -6.81
C THR A 55 9.14 2.75 -6.32
N LEU A 56 9.29 2.57 -5.00
CA LEU A 56 9.45 1.25 -4.37
C LEU A 56 8.22 0.36 -4.63
N LEU A 57 7.03 0.92 -4.48
CA LEU A 57 5.79 0.20 -4.73
C LEU A 57 5.68 -0.24 -6.20
N LYS A 58 6.03 0.64 -7.16
CA LYS A 58 6.09 0.31 -8.60
C LYS A 58 7.09 -0.80 -8.88
N ALA A 59 8.24 -0.79 -8.21
CA ALA A 59 9.25 -1.84 -8.37
C ALA A 59 8.75 -3.20 -7.84
N VAL A 60 8.12 -3.23 -6.67
CA VAL A 60 7.43 -4.43 -6.14
C VAL A 60 6.34 -4.89 -7.10
N GLY A 61 5.62 -3.97 -7.73
CA GLY A 61 4.63 -4.29 -8.77
C GLY A 61 5.19 -4.88 -10.06
N GLY A 62 6.51 -4.83 -10.25
CA GLY A 62 7.18 -5.31 -11.46
C GLY A 62 7.17 -4.30 -12.62
N TYR A 63 6.79 -3.04 -12.36
CA TYR A 63 6.81 -1.96 -13.38
C TYR A 63 8.19 -1.32 -13.54
N MET A 64 9.11 -1.61 -12.63
CA MET A 64 10.46 -1.08 -12.63
C MET A 64 11.43 -2.13 -12.07
N ALA A 65 12.51 -2.40 -12.78
CA ALA A 65 13.57 -3.26 -12.27
C ALA A 65 14.48 -2.49 -11.29
N PRO A 66 14.96 -3.11 -10.22
CA PRO A 66 15.95 -2.50 -9.35
C PRO A 66 17.30 -2.37 -10.10
N THR A 67 18.05 -1.32 -9.77
CA THR A 67 19.43 -1.14 -10.25
C THR A 67 20.37 -2.08 -9.51
N GLU A 68 20.10 -2.30 -8.22
CA GLU A 68 20.81 -3.23 -7.33
C GLU A 68 19.81 -3.92 -6.42
N GLY A 69 20.20 -5.08 -5.91
CA GLY A 69 19.38 -5.89 -5.02
C GLY A 69 18.38 -6.79 -5.75
N THR A 70 17.52 -7.45 -4.99
CA THR A 70 16.54 -8.40 -5.51
C THR A 70 15.18 -8.26 -4.85
N MET A 71 14.13 -8.58 -5.60
CA MET A 71 12.76 -8.68 -5.08
C MET A 71 12.17 -10.02 -5.48
N ARG A 72 11.53 -10.70 -4.53
CA ARG A 72 10.93 -12.01 -4.73
C ARG A 72 9.55 -12.09 -4.11
N LEU A 73 8.61 -12.68 -4.85
CA LEU A 73 7.30 -13.06 -4.32
C LEU A 73 7.20 -14.58 -4.29
N LYS A 74 6.89 -15.16 -3.12
CA LYS A 74 6.89 -16.62 -2.92
C LYS A 74 8.21 -17.29 -3.39
N GLY A 75 9.34 -16.64 -3.12
CA GLY A 75 10.67 -17.08 -3.54
C GLY A 75 10.99 -16.89 -5.03
N LYS A 76 10.03 -16.47 -5.87
CA LYS A 76 10.25 -16.23 -7.31
C LYS A 76 10.64 -14.76 -7.57
N PRO A 77 11.66 -14.51 -8.40
CA PRO A 77 12.03 -13.13 -8.74
C PRO A 77 10.89 -12.38 -9.42
N ILE A 78 10.70 -11.12 -9.01
CA ILE A 78 9.76 -10.19 -9.65
C ILE A 78 10.46 -9.56 -10.85
N ARG A 79 9.94 -9.79 -12.06
CA ARG A 79 10.52 -9.28 -13.32
C ARG A 79 9.56 -8.41 -14.12
N GLU A 80 8.25 -8.65 -13.97
CA GLU A 80 7.18 -8.01 -14.73
C GLU A 80 5.91 -7.90 -13.87
N PRO A 81 4.93 -7.06 -14.23
CA PRO A 81 3.63 -7.01 -13.56
C PRO A 81 2.91 -8.35 -13.63
N GLY A 82 2.20 -8.70 -12.56
CA GLY A 82 1.47 -9.96 -12.45
C GLY A 82 0.14 -9.82 -11.74
N ALA A 83 -0.79 -10.75 -12.02
CA ALA A 83 -2.10 -10.81 -11.37
C ALA A 83 -2.03 -11.21 -9.88
N ASP A 84 -0.88 -11.67 -9.42
CA ASP A 84 -0.55 -11.99 -8.03
C ASP A 84 -0.27 -10.73 -7.17
N ARG A 85 -0.12 -9.56 -7.83
CA ARG A 85 0.14 -8.26 -7.21
C ARG A 85 -0.77 -7.22 -7.85
N MET A 86 -1.77 -6.77 -7.11
CA MET A 86 -2.74 -5.79 -7.61
C MET A 86 -2.49 -4.41 -7.01
N PHE A 87 -2.68 -3.39 -7.84
CA PHE A 87 -2.43 -1.99 -7.49
C PHE A 87 -3.75 -1.23 -7.29
N VAL A 88 -3.78 -0.40 -6.23
CA VAL A 88 -4.79 0.64 -6.02
C VAL A 88 -4.05 1.98 -5.92
N PHE A 89 -4.26 2.85 -6.90
CA PHE A 89 -3.61 4.15 -6.99
C PHE A 89 -4.34 5.22 -6.17
N GLN A 90 -3.66 6.32 -5.91
CA GLN A 90 -4.21 7.50 -5.26
C GLN A 90 -5.31 8.15 -6.10
N GLU A 91 -5.15 8.16 -7.42
CA GLU A 91 -6.04 8.85 -8.35
C GLU A 91 -7.36 8.09 -8.53
N PHE A 92 -8.46 8.84 -8.65
CA PHE A 92 -9.80 8.26 -8.86
C PHE A 92 -10.05 7.81 -10.30
N ASP A 93 -9.24 8.26 -11.25
CA ASP A 93 -9.40 7.99 -12.70
C ASP A 93 -8.82 6.63 -13.14
N GLN A 94 -8.52 5.76 -12.16
CA GLN A 94 -8.06 4.40 -12.41
C GLN A 94 -9.17 3.43 -12.88
N LEU A 95 -10.44 3.86 -12.86
CA LEU A 95 -11.57 3.09 -13.35
C LEU A 95 -11.80 3.35 -14.83
N LEU A 96 -12.27 2.33 -15.56
CA LEU A 96 -12.67 2.45 -16.97
C LEU A 96 -13.97 3.24 -17.03
N PRO A 97 -13.98 4.50 -17.52
CA PRO A 97 -15.16 5.38 -17.44
C PRO A 97 -16.34 4.91 -18.27
N TRP A 98 -16.11 4.12 -19.30
CA TRP A 98 -17.14 3.53 -20.18
C TRP A 98 -17.70 2.19 -19.67
N LYS A 99 -17.25 1.70 -18.52
CA LYS A 99 -17.73 0.48 -17.89
C LYS A 99 -18.44 0.82 -16.57
N THR A 100 -19.53 0.08 -16.27
CA THR A 100 -20.18 0.17 -14.96
C THR A 100 -19.27 -0.36 -13.85
N VAL A 101 -19.66 -0.17 -12.58
CA VAL A 101 -18.95 -0.75 -11.41
C VAL A 101 -18.74 -2.24 -11.61
N ARG A 102 -19.80 -2.99 -11.88
CA ARG A 102 -19.74 -4.43 -12.13
C ARG A 102 -18.78 -4.79 -13.27
N GLN A 103 -18.90 -4.09 -14.40
CA GLN A 103 -18.08 -4.32 -15.57
C GLN A 103 -16.59 -3.98 -15.33
N ASN A 104 -16.28 -3.00 -14.48
CA ASN A 104 -14.91 -2.69 -14.09
C ASN A 104 -14.26 -3.86 -13.34
N VAL A 105 -14.99 -4.52 -12.44
CA VAL A 105 -14.48 -5.67 -11.70
C VAL A 105 -14.38 -6.91 -12.60
N ILE A 106 -15.43 -7.19 -13.40
CA ILE A 106 -15.42 -8.31 -14.36
C ILE A 106 -14.26 -8.18 -15.35
N PHE A 107 -14.00 -6.97 -15.84
CA PHE A 107 -12.92 -6.72 -16.80
C PHE A 107 -11.54 -7.19 -16.29
N ALA A 108 -11.22 -6.94 -15.02
CA ALA A 108 -9.96 -7.39 -14.45
C ALA A 108 -9.86 -8.93 -14.43
N LEU A 109 -10.93 -9.62 -14.07
CA LEU A 109 -11.00 -11.08 -14.01
C LEU A 109 -10.87 -11.73 -15.40
N GLU A 110 -11.54 -11.15 -16.39
CA GLU A 110 -11.53 -11.69 -17.77
C GLU A 110 -10.23 -11.37 -18.51
N SER A 111 -9.70 -10.16 -18.37
CA SER A 111 -8.45 -9.73 -19.02
C SER A 111 -7.25 -10.51 -18.50
N SER A 112 -7.23 -10.86 -17.24
CA SER A 112 -6.20 -11.72 -16.64
C SER A 112 -6.40 -13.22 -16.94
N ARG A 113 -7.51 -13.58 -17.60
CA ARG A 113 -7.92 -14.97 -17.85
C ARG A 113 -8.16 -15.82 -16.59
N LYS A 114 -8.34 -15.16 -15.43
CA LYS A 114 -8.57 -15.85 -14.16
C LYS A 114 -9.97 -16.48 -14.10
N LEU A 115 -11.00 -15.72 -14.49
CA LEU A 115 -12.39 -16.15 -14.58
C LEU A 115 -13.06 -15.56 -15.81
N ARG A 116 -14.15 -16.21 -16.29
CA ARG A 116 -14.96 -15.74 -17.43
C ARG A 116 -16.45 -15.96 -17.21
N GLY A 117 -17.26 -15.17 -17.90
CA GLY A 117 -18.71 -15.32 -17.94
C GLY A 117 -19.35 -15.30 -16.56
N LYS A 118 -20.27 -16.25 -16.28
CA LYS A 118 -21.02 -16.30 -15.01
C LYS A 118 -20.12 -16.40 -13.77
N ALA A 119 -18.96 -17.08 -13.85
CA ALA A 119 -18.02 -17.15 -12.72
C ALA A 119 -17.37 -15.80 -12.41
N ALA A 120 -16.97 -15.06 -13.44
CA ALA A 120 -16.42 -13.72 -13.28
C ALA A 120 -17.49 -12.75 -12.71
N GLU A 121 -18.73 -12.86 -13.16
CA GLU A 121 -19.85 -12.04 -12.65
C GLU A 121 -20.15 -12.35 -11.18
N ALA A 122 -20.23 -13.61 -10.79
CA ALA A 122 -20.47 -14.00 -9.41
C ALA A 122 -19.34 -13.52 -8.47
N GLN A 123 -18.09 -13.67 -8.89
CA GLN A 123 -16.93 -13.16 -8.14
C GLN A 123 -16.96 -11.64 -8.03
N ALA A 124 -17.25 -10.94 -9.12
CA ALA A 124 -17.34 -9.48 -9.13
C ALA A 124 -18.42 -8.99 -8.15
N MET A 125 -19.61 -9.58 -8.18
CA MET A 125 -20.72 -9.20 -7.29
C MET A 125 -20.39 -9.47 -5.83
N ARG A 126 -19.71 -10.58 -5.51
CA ARG A 126 -19.25 -10.91 -4.16
C ARG A 126 -18.35 -9.80 -3.58
N TYR A 127 -17.40 -9.27 -4.37
CA TYR A 127 -16.49 -8.21 -3.90
C TYR A 127 -17.14 -6.82 -3.92
N ILE A 128 -18.08 -6.57 -4.83
CA ILE A 128 -18.90 -5.34 -4.83
C ILE A 128 -19.77 -5.27 -3.56
N GLU A 129 -20.33 -6.40 -3.13
CA GLU A 129 -21.08 -6.52 -1.88
C GLU A 129 -20.20 -6.23 -0.68
N LYS A 130 -18.99 -6.81 -0.61
CA LYS A 130 -18.02 -6.60 0.47
C LYS A 130 -17.62 -5.13 0.67
N VAL A 131 -17.68 -4.31 -0.39
CA VAL A 131 -17.42 -2.87 -0.31
C VAL A 131 -18.70 -2.02 -0.25
N ASN A 132 -19.86 -2.64 0.04
CA ASN A 132 -21.16 -2.00 0.18
C ASN A 132 -21.63 -1.20 -1.06
N LEU A 133 -21.35 -1.70 -2.27
CA LEU A 133 -21.71 -1.05 -3.53
C LEU A 133 -22.71 -1.83 -4.39
N THR A 134 -23.41 -2.82 -3.84
CA THR A 134 -24.37 -3.66 -4.58
C THR A 134 -25.42 -2.83 -5.30
N LYS A 135 -25.99 -1.79 -4.66
CA LYS A 135 -26.98 -0.89 -5.24
C LYS A 135 -26.44 -0.06 -6.41
N PHE A 136 -25.12 0.09 -6.50
CA PHE A 136 -24.42 0.87 -7.52
C PHE A 136 -23.72 0.01 -8.58
N ALA A 137 -23.96 -1.31 -8.59
CA ALA A 137 -23.30 -2.25 -9.51
C ALA A 137 -23.44 -1.86 -11.00
N ASN A 138 -24.55 -1.23 -11.37
CA ASN A 138 -24.84 -0.78 -12.73
C ASN A 138 -24.52 0.72 -12.96
N ALA A 139 -24.02 1.44 -11.95
CA ALA A 139 -23.63 2.84 -12.08
C ALA A 139 -22.28 2.97 -12.81
N TYR A 140 -22.10 4.11 -13.48
CA TYR A 140 -20.83 4.46 -14.14
C TYR A 140 -19.93 5.28 -13.20
N PRO A 141 -18.59 5.24 -13.36
CA PRO A 141 -17.64 5.94 -12.48
C PRO A 141 -17.92 7.44 -12.33
N HIS A 142 -18.37 8.13 -13.39
CA HIS A 142 -18.65 9.57 -13.34
C HIS A 142 -19.84 9.94 -12.43
N THR A 143 -20.71 8.99 -12.08
CA THR A 143 -21.85 9.21 -11.16
C THR A 143 -21.50 8.90 -9.69
N LEU A 144 -20.27 8.44 -9.41
CA LEU A 144 -19.85 8.01 -8.08
C LEU A 144 -19.06 9.12 -7.37
N SER A 145 -19.18 9.19 -6.04
CA SER A 145 -18.28 10.01 -5.22
C SER A 145 -16.85 9.45 -5.25
N GLY A 146 -15.84 10.25 -4.85
CA GLY A 146 -14.45 9.82 -4.78
C GLY A 146 -14.26 8.58 -3.90
N GLY A 147 -14.88 8.54 -2.72
CA GLY A 147 -14.83 7.35 -1.84
C GLY A 147 -15.48 6.11 -2.47
N MET A 148 -16.58 6.28 -3.22
CA MET A 148 -17.19 5.15 -3.96
C MET A 148 -16.29 4.65 -5.08
N LYS A 149 -15.64 5.54 -5.84
CA LYS A 149 -14.65 5.16 -6.86
C LYS A 149 -13.50 4.36 -6.25
N GLN A 150 -13.01 4.77 -5.09
CA GLN A 150 -11.94 4.08 -4.37
C GLN A 150 -12.38 2.69 -3.91
N ARG A 151 -13.61 2.54 -3.39
CA ARG A 151 -14.18 1.21 -3.06
C ARG A 151 -14.26 0.30 -4.29
N VAL A 152 -14.65 0.82 -5.45
CA VAL A 152 -14.67 0.04 -6.69
C VAL A 152 -13.26 -0.41 -7.07
N ALA A 153 -12.26 0.45 -6.95
CA ALA A 153 -10.87 0.10 -7.22
C ALA A 153 -10.36 -1.01 -6.29
N ILE A 154 -10.68 -0.91 -4.99
CA ILE A 154 -10.37 -1.95 -3.99
C ILE A 154 -11.09 -3.26 -4.33
N ALA A 155 -12.40 -3.22 -4.64
CA ALA A 155 -13.16 -4.41 -5.02
C ALA A 155 -12.59 -5.08 -6.27
N ARG A 156 -12.23 -4.28 -7.29
CA ARG A 156 -11.60 -4.76 -8.52
C ARG A 156 -10.27 -5.47 -8.26
N ALA A 157 -9.43 -4.89 -7.40
CA ALA A 157 -8.15 -5.47 -7.04
C ALA A 157 -8.32 -6.74 -6.21
N LEU A 158 -9.18 -6.73 -5.19
CA LEU A 158 -9.40 -7.88 -4.31
C LEU A 158 -10.16 -9.02 -4.98
N ALA A 159 -11.04 -8.75 -5.96
CA ALA A 159 -11.69 -9.80 -6.76
C ALA A 159 -10.69 -10.68 -7.50
N MET A 160 -9.51 -10.14 -7.79
CA MET A 160 -8.38 -10.89 -8.35
C MET A 160 -7.73 -11.84 -7.35
N GLU A 161 -8.09 -11.77 -6.06
CA GLU A 161 -7.46 -12.54 -4.96
C GLU A 161 -5.94 -12.58 -5.09
N PRO A 162 -5.29 -11.40 -5.09
CA PRO A 162 -3.85 -11.31 -5.25
C PRO A 162 -3.13 -11.83 -4.01
N ASP A 163 -1.86 -12.22 -4.17
CA ASP A 163 -1.01 -12.51 -3.02
C ASP A 163 -0.69 -11.24 -2.22
N VAL A 164 -0.52 -10.10 -2.91
CA VAL A 164 -0.27 -8.79 -2.29
C VAL A 164 -1.12 -7.72 -2.95
N LEU A 165 -1.90 -7.00 -2.14
CA LEU A 165 -2.56 -5.76 -2.54
C LEU A 165 -1.62 -4.58 -2.25
N MET A 166 -1.28 -3.81 -3.28
CA MET A 166 -0.43 -2.62 -3.17
C MET A 166 -1.29 -1.37 -3.23
N MET A 167 -1.11 -0.46 -2.27
CA MET A 167 -1.90 0.77 -2.15
C MET A 167 -0.97 1.98 -2.02
N ASP A 168 -1.03 2.89 -2.99
CA ASP A 168 -0.22 4.11 -3.04
C ASP A 168 -1.05 5.31 -2.60
N GLU A 169 -0.92 5.71 -1.34
CA GLU A 169 -1.65 6.83 -0.72
C GLU A 169 -3.16 6.84 -1.06
N PRO A 170 -3.88 5.71 -0.91
CA PRO A 170 -5.19 5.51 -1.54
C PRO A 170 -6.29 6.43 -1.01
N PHE A 171 -6.06 7.11 0.11
CA PHE A 171 -7.05 7.96 0.77
C PHE A 171 -6.63 9.45 0.80
N ALA A 172 -5.49 9.82 0.20
CA ALA A 172 -4.96 11.17 0.30
C ALA A 172 -5.89 12.24 -0.33
N ALA A 173 -6.60 11.88 -1.40
CA ALA A 173 -7.52 12.80 -2.09
C ALA A 173 -8.93 12.90 -1.44
N LEU A 174 -9.17 12.21 -0.32
CA LEU A 174 -10.45 12.23 0.39
C LEU A 174 -10.47 13.29 1.50
N ASP A 175 -11.65 13.86 1.77
CA ASP A 175 -11.87 14.66 2.97
C ASP A 175 -11.69 13.83 4.25
N ALA A 176 -11.50 14.50 5.38
CA ALA A 176 -11.13 13.85 6.64
C ALA A 176 -12.15 12.80 7.14
N LEU A 177 -13.45 13.08 7.02
CA LEU A 177 -14.50 12.17 7.49
C LEU A 177 -14.60 10.94 6.57
N THR A 178 -14.60 11.16 5.25
CA THR A 178 -14.62 10.08 4.26
C THR A 178 -13.37 9.22 4.38
N ARG A 179 -12.19 9.84 4.57
CA ARG A 179 -10.92 9.14 4.78
C ARG A 179 -10.99 8.21 5.99
N ARG A 180 -11.42 8.72 7.15
CA ARG A 180 -11.55 7.93 8.37
C ARG A 180 -12.47 6.72 8.16
N LYS A 181 -13.64 6.95 7.56
CA LYS A 181 -14.59 5.87 7.22
C LYS A 181 -13.98 4.82 6.31
N MET A 182 -13.25 5.24 5.26
CA MET A 182 -12.59 4.32 4.32
C MET A 182 -11.50 3.47 4.97
N GLN A 183 -10.76 4.05 5.92
CA GLN A 183 -9.75 3.33 6.71
C GLN A 183 -10.39 2.26 7.58
N GLU A 184 -11.47 2.58 8.27
CA GLU A 184 -12.23 1.63 9.10
C GLU A 184 -12.83 0.50 8.24
N GLU A 185 -13.41 0.82 7.10
CA GLU A 185 -13.94 -0.17 6.16
C GLU A 185 -12.85 -1.08 5.58
N LEU A 186 -11.66 -0.54 5.29
CA LEU A 186 -10.52 -1.35 4.86
C LEU A 186 -10.09 -2.34 5.94
N LEU A 187 -10.03 -1.91 7.20
CA LEU A 187 -9.70 -2.77 8.34
C LEU A 187 -10.77 -3.85 8.57
N GLN A 188 -12.04 -3.50 8.47
CA GLN A 188 -13.13 -4.47 8.54
C GLN A 188 -13.00 -5.51 7.42
N LEU A 189 -12.81 -5.07 6.17
CA LEU A 189 -12.63 -5.95 5.02
C LEU A 189 -11.41 -6.87 5.20
N TRP A 190 -10.32 -6.33 5.76
CA TRP A 190 -9.14 -7.12 6.09
C TRP A 190 -9.42 -8.16 7.19
N SER A 191 -10.19 -7.81 8.21
CA SER A 191 -10.54 -8.75 9.30
C SER A 191 -11.31 -9.99 8.78
N GLU A 192 -12.11 -9.80 7.74
CA GLU A 192 -12.92 -10.85 7.11
C GLU A 192 -12.14 -11.70 6.10
N THR A 193 -11.19 -11.10 5.41
CA THR A 193 -10.57 -11.73 4.22
C THR A 193 -9.09 -12.03 4.39
N ARG A 194 -8.43 -11.38 5.37
CA ARG A 194 -7.01 -11.58 5.71
C ARG A 194 -6.06 -11.47 4.52
N PHE A 195 -6.36 -10.58 3.57
CA PHE A 195 -5.44 -10.29 2.47
C PHE A 195 -4.14 -9.63 2.99
N THR A 196 -3.05 -9.82 2.27
CA THR A 196 -1.80 -9.13 2.55
C THR A 196 -1.81 -7.77 1.85
N VAL A 197 -1.48 -6.69 2.57
CA VAL A 197 -1.41 -5.35 1.98
C VAL A 197 -0.03 -4.72 2.21
N LEU A 198 0.51 -4.13 1.14
CA LEU A 198 1.64 -3.22 1.17
C LEU A 198 1.10 -1.81 0.94
N PHE A 199 1.04 -1.04 2.01
CA PHE A 199 0.40 0.27 2.05
C PHE A 199 1.44 1.38 2.14
N VAL A 200 1.35 2.38 1.28
CA VAL A 200 2.25 3.53 1.27
C VAL A 200 1.50 4.77 1.75
N THR A 201 2.09 5.50 2.69
CA THR A 201 1.56 6.79 3.17
C THR A 201 2.68 7.71 3.67
N HIS A 202 2.36 8.98 3.79
CA HIS A 202 3.18 9.98 4.51
C HIS A 202 2.53 10.40 5.86
N SER A 203 1.37 9.84 6.19
CA SER A 203 0.59 10.18 7.39
C SER A 203 0.90 9.21 8.52
N ILE A 204 1.51 9.71 9.61
CA ILE A 204 1.77 8.92 10.82
C ILE A 204 0.49 8.34 11.42
N PRO A 205 -0.60 9.13 11.62
CA PRO A 205 -1.85 8.58 12.15
C PRO A 205 -2.44 7.45 11.29
N GLU A 206 -2.32 7.56 9.96
CA GLU A 206 -2.79 6.52 9.04
C GLU A 206 -1.95 5.25 9.14
N ALA A 207 -0.62 5.40 9.21
CA ALA A 207 0.29 4.26 9.35
C ALA A 207 0.04 3.48 10.65
N VAL A 208 -0.16 4.19 11.77
CA VAL A 208 -0.47 3.60 13.09
C VAL A 208 -1.83 2.90 13.09
N LEU A 209 -2.82 3.49 12.43
CA LEU A 209 -4.17 2.91 12.35
C LEU A 209 -4.21 1.63 11.50
N ILE A 210 -3.57 1.66 10.32
CA ILE A 210 -3.68 0.58 9.34
C ILE A 210 -2.65 -0.51 9.58
N GLY A 211 -1.40 -0.14 9.89
CA GLY A 211 -0.28 -1.07 9.91
C GLY A 211 -0.26 -1.99 11.14
N ASN A 212 0.08 -3.24 10.96
CA ASN A 212 0.61 -4.08 12.04
C ASN A 212 2.15 -4.07 12.05
N ARG A 213 2.77 -3.70 10.91
CA ARG A 213 4.20 -3.47 10.76
C ARG A 213 4.41 -2.19 9.94
N ILE A 214 5.32 -1.33 10.39
CA ILE A 214 5.58 -0.02 9.80
C ILE A 214 7.08 0.11 9.51
N LEU A 215 7.43 0.22 8.23
CA LEU A 215 8.78 0.52 7.76
C LEU A 215 8.92 2.03 7.61
N LEU A 216 9.92 2.60 8.27
CA LEU A 216 10.23 4.02 8.20
C LEU A 216 11.32 4.28 7.16
N LEU A 217 11.06 5.16 6.20
CA LEU A 217 12.07 5.62 5.24
C LEU A 217 12.54 7.03 5.56
N SER A 218 13.85 7.24 5.41
CA SER A 218 14.49 8.56 5.49
C SER A 218 14.00 9.49 4.38
N PRO A 219 14.25 10.81 4.46
CA PRO A 219 14.20 11.70 3.31
C PRO A 219 15.04 11.18 2.13
N HIS A 220 14.85 11.80 0.96
CA HIS A 220 15.52 11.39 -0.29
C HIS A 220 17.08 11.35 -0.19
N PRO A 221 17.73 10.27 -0.68
CA PRO A 221 17.16 8.98 -1.13
C PRO A 221 16.61 8.17 0.04
N GLY A 222 15.46 7.51 -0.16
CA GLY A 222 14.84 6.72 0.90
C GLY A 222 15.70 5.55 1.33
N GLN A 223 16.05 5.53 2.60
CA GLN A 223 16.76 4.43 3.26
C GLN A 223 15.95 3.97 4.47
N VAL A 224 16.12 2.74 4.90
CA VAL A 224 15.42 2.24 6.08
C VAL A 224 15.98 2.91 7.33
N LYS A 225 15.15 3.69 8.03
CA LYS A 225 15.45 4.23 9.38
C LYS A 225 15.12 3.23 10.48
N GLY A 226 14.12 2.38 10.24
CA GLY A 226 13.72 1.34 11.18
C GLY A 226 12.42 0.68 10.77
N GLU A 227 12.10 -0.42 11.44
CA GLU A 227 10.83 -1.12 11.34
C GLU A 227 10.23 -1.24 12.73
N LEU A 228 8.95 -0.89 12.85
CA LEU A 228 8.18 -0.93 14.09
C LEU A 228 7.04 -1.92 13.92
N ASN A 229 6.84 -2.76 14.94
CA ASN A 229 5.65 -3.56 15.07
C ASN A 229 4.61 -2.73 15.85
N SER A 230 3.46 -2.55 15.26
CA SER A 230 2.29 -2.13 15.96
C SER A 230 1.72 -3.38 16.64
N ASP A 231 2.06 -3.61 17.91
CA ASP A 231 1.81 -4.87 18.66
C ASP A 231 0.34 -5.14 18.92
N GLY A 232 -0.53 -4.99 17.90
CA GLY A 232 -1.96 -5.18 18.07
C GLY A 232 -2.55 -4.27 19.15
N SER A 233 -1.80 -3.22 19.52
CA SER A 233 -2.32 -2.16 20.38
C SER A 233 -3.56 -1.63 19.68
N ASP A 234 -4.68 -1.96 20.30
CA ASP A 234 -6.01 -1.58 19.88
C ASP A 234 -5.97 -0.13 19.39
N PRO A 235 -6.36 0.16 18.13
CA PRO A 235 -6.53 1.56 17.70
C PRO A 235 -7.49 2.33 18.61
N ALA A 236 -8.29 1.62 19.42
CA ALA A 236 -9.11 2.16 20.49
C ALA A 236 -8.34 2.44 21.78
N ASP A 237 -7.07 2.00 21.93
CA ASP A 237 -6.22 2.44 23.04
C ASP A 237 -5.46 3.73 22.65
N PRO A 238 -5.98 4.92 22.99
CA PRO A 238 -5.39 6.19 22.57
C PRO A 238 -4.01 6.45 23.19
N ILE A 239 -3.64 5.72 24.24
CA ILE A 239 -2.36 5.91 24.93
C ILE A 239 -1.23 5.18 24.20
N SER A 240 -1.43 3.94 23.79
CA SER A 240 -0.40 3.19 23.05
C SER A 240 -0.23 3.69 21.61
N GLY A 241 -1.32 4.05 20.94
CA GLY A 241 -1.28 4.68 19.61
C GLY A 241 -0.56 6.03 19.62
N ARG A 242 -0.76 6.86 20.64
CA ARG A 242 -0.05 8.14 20.81
C ARG A 242 1.45 7.92 21.02
N LYS A 243 1.86 7.02 21.93
CA LYS A 243 3.27 6.70 22.16
C LYS A 243 3.97 6.18 20.92
N LEU A 244 3.29 5.37 20.10
CA LEU A 244 3.83 4.89 18.83
C LEU A 244 3.98 6.03 17.82
N SER A 245 3.00 6.93 17.72
CA SER A 245 3.07 8.12 16.86
C SER A 245 4.24 9.03 17.24
N ASP A 246 4.42 9.29 18.53
CA ASP A 246 5.51 10.13 19.03
C ASP A 246 6.86 9.49 18.71
N ARG A 247 7.02 8.18 18.96
CA ARG A 247 8.24 7.44 18.61
C ARG A 247 8.55 7.48 17.11
N ILE A 248 7.53 7.31 16.25
CA ILE A 248 7.67 7.41 14.80
C ILE A 248 8.11 8.83 14.42
N HIS A 249 7.49 9.85 15.03
CA HIS A 249 7.83 11.24 14.78
C HIS A 249 9.31 11.51 15.10
N ASP A 250 9.76 11.10 16.29
CA ASP A 250 11.15 11.29 16.72
C ASP A 250 12.11 10.58 15.76
N MET A 251 11.84 9.33 15.39
CA MET A 251 12.68 8.60 14.45
C MET A 251 12.75 9.23 13.05
N LEU A 252 11.68 9.88 12.59
CA LEU A 252 11.66 10.51 11.27
C LEU A 252 12.34 11.87 11.25
N PHE A 253 12.30 12.63 12.36
CA PHE A 253 12.68 14.04 12.40
C PHE A 253 13.85 14.37 13.34
N ALA A 254 14.39 13.40 14.10
CA ALA A 254 15.52 13.62 15.02
C ALA A 254 16.72 14.32 14.33
N ASP A 255 17.06 13.89 13.12
CA ASP A 255 18.22 14.44 12.38
C ASP A 255 18.03 15.91 11.97
N ARG A 256 16.77 16.43 11.93
CA ARG A 256 16.50 17.85 11.58
C ARG A 256 16.70 18.80 12.75
N ILE A 257 16.69 18.32 13.96
CA ILE A 257 16.87 19.14 15.17
C ILE A 257 18.36 19.49 15.32
N GLU A 258 19.25 18.56 15.01
CA GLU A 258 20.70 18.77 15.09
C GLU A 258 21.24 19.78 14.04
N GLU A 259 20.60 19.84 12.83
CA GLU A 259 21.00 20.79 11.78
C GLU A 259 20.57 22.24 12.08
N GLN A 260 19.56 22.47 12.92
CA GLN A 260 19.10 23.82 13.27
C GLN A 260 19.85 24.44 14.45
N GLU A 261 20.53 23.64 15.28
CA GLU A 261 21.35 24.14 16.41
C GLU A 261 22.78 24.55 16.02
N VAL A 262 23.21 24.30 14.78
CA VAL A 262 24.58 24.58 14.29
C VAL A 262 24.65 25.88 13.44
N VAL A 263 23.75 26.83 13.59
CA VAL A 263 23.96 28.19 13.03
C VAL A 263 24.62 29.05 14.10
N PRO A 264 25.94 29.29 14.05
CA PRO A 264 26.59 30.24 14.95
C PRO A 264 26.10 31.64 14.58
N HIS A 265 25.53 32.33 15.56
CA HIS A 265 25.33 33.76 15.48
C HIS A 265 26.71 34.42 15.33
N GLY A 266 27.07 34.81 14.12
CA GLY A 266 28.18 35.68 13.80
C GLY A 266 27.66 37.05 13.39
#